data_42481b69ab9d4549b471804cdbb3a705
#
_entry.id   42481b69ab9d4549b471804cdbb3a705
#
_cell.length_a   1.000
_cell.length_b   1.000
_cell.length_c   1.000
_cell.angle_alpha   90.00
_cell.angle_beta   90.00
_cell.angle_gamma   90.00
#
_symmetry.space_group_name_H-M   'P 1'
#
loop_
_entity.id
_entity.type
_entity.pdbx_description
1 polymer ?
#
loop_
_entity_poly.entity_id
_entity_poly.type
_entity_poly.pdbx_seq_one_letter_code
_entity_poly.pdbx_strand_id
1 'polypeptide(L)'
;MMFIKQETLFPIEATSVVPELESIYVYHITHIDNLIPIFMDGFLRSDAWLRASAKASGVSIAYDHIKERRLTNLIPGYQNLHVGECVPFYFCPRSVMLYRIHKGKGEGFAYNGGQEPVVHLRFGLPTLKRWADENALRIAFTRTNAGSSFFEAWNDLADLKELNWAAMQADQWQGCRDEKQAEFLVESRVAVRMVSSIGVMNPEMQLKVNAALRSIGVEGVNVNVREGWYY
;
A
#
# COMPACT_ATOMS: atom_id res chain seq x y z
N MET A 1 31.07 7.83 46.93
CA MET A 1 31.03 7.71 45.45
C MET A 1 29.98 6.67 45.14
N MET A 2 28.76 7.13 44.87
CA MET A 2 27.54 6.30 44.78
C MET A 2 27.24 6.09 43.31
N PHE A 3 27.43 4.86 42.83
CA PHE A 3 27.09 4.50 41.41
C PHE A 3 25.56 4.36 41.31
N ILE A 4 24.92 5.28 40.59
CA ILE A 4 23.54 5.15 40.18
C ILE A 4 23.51 4.19 39.00
N LYS A 5 22.92 3.01 39.18
CA LYS A 5 22.58 2.10 38.10
C LYS A 5 21.48 2.76 37.27
N GLN A 6 21.81 3.08 36.01
CA GLN A 6 20.78 3.35 35.00
C GLN A 6 20.05 2.02 34.71
N GLU A 7 18.83 1.90 35.18
CA GLU A 7 17.89 0.90 34.70
C GLU A 7 17.55 1.24 33.24
N THR A 8 18.02 0.40 32.33
CA THR A 8 17.58 0.40 30.94
C THR A 8 16.10 -0.02 30.94
N LEU A 9 15.20 0.95 30.82
CA LEU A 9 13.82 0.67 30.50
C LEU A 9 13.79 0.01 29.11
N PHE A 10 13.60 -1.29 29.08
CA PHE A 10 13.17 -2.00 27.85
C PHE A 10 11.78 -1.44 27.51
N PRO A 11 11.52 -1.05 26.24
CA PRO A 11 10.18 -0.66 25.83
C PRO A 11 9.25 -1.85 26.11
N ILE A 12 8.18 -1.61 26.86
CA ILE A 12 7.07 -2.54 27.01
C ILE A 12 6.60 -2.86 25.58
N GLU A 13 6.76 -4.11 25.15
CA GLU A 13 6.10 -4.62 23.97
C GLU A 13 4.60 -4.42 24.19
N ALA A 14 4.04 -3.36 23.63
CA ALA A 14 2.62 -3.21 23.52
C ALA A 14 2.16 -4.36 22.61
N THR A 15 1.60 -5.41 23.20
CA THR A 15 0.94 -6.48 22.47
C THR A 15 -0.18 -5.84 21.66
N SER A 16 0.10 -5.56 20.39
CA SER A 16 -0.87 -4.97 19.49
C SER A 16 -1.96 -6.01 19.25
N VAL A 17 -3.18 -5.69 19.67
CA VAL A 17 -4.34 -6.56 19.43
C VAL A 17 -4.54 -6.65 17.91
N VAL A 18 -4.55 -7.87 17.40
CA VAL A 18 -4.88 -8.12 15.98
C VAL A 18 -6.33 -7.69 15.77
N PRO A 19 -6.61 -6.80 14.80
CA PRO A 19 -8.00 -6.42 14.52
C PRO A 19 -8.82 -7.62 14.03
N GLU A 20 -10.14 -7.54 14.23
CA GLU A 20 -11.07 -8.49 13.60
C GLU A 20 -10.83 -8.51 12.09
N LEU A 21 -10.69 -9.71 11.51
CA LEU A 21 -10.30 -9.89 10.10
C LEU A 21 -11.20 -9.09 9.14
N GLU A 22 -12.51 -9.06 9.39
CA GLU A 22 -13.50 -8.35 8.57
C GLU A 22 -13.36 -6.82 8.64
N SER A 23 -12.65 -6.31 9.64
CA SER A 23 -12.36 -4.89 9.80
C SER A 23 -11.06 -4.44 9.14
N ILE A 24 -10.26 -5.38 8.64
CA ILE A 24 -8.96 -5.08 8.03
C ILE A 24 -9.15 -4.64 6.59
N TYR A 25 -8.62 -3.46 6.29
CA TYR A 25 -8.54 -2.91 4.95
C TYR A 25 -7.09 -2.71 4.53
N VAL A 26 -6.85 -2.83 3.23
CA VAL A 26 -5.57 -2.50 2.60
C VAL A 26 -5.77 -1.43 1.53
N TYR A 27 -4.72 -0.65 1.29
CA TYR A 27 -4.79 0.59 0.52
C TYR A 27 -3.74 0.61 -0.58
N HIS A 28 -4.17 0.78 -1.81
CA HIS A 28 -3.27 1.10 -2.92
C HIS A 28 -3.35 2.60 -3.19
N ILE A 29 -2.21 3.29 -3.19
CA ILE A 29 -2.15 4.72 -3.51
C ILE A 29 -1.69 4.92 -4.95
N THR A 30 -2.37 5.81 -5.67
CA THR A 30 -2.02 6.15 -7.05
C THR A 30 -2.38 7.60 -7.37
N HIS A 31 -1.80 8.15 -8.44
CA HIS A 31 -2.19 9.48 -8.93
C HIS A 31 -3.58 9.44 -9.58
N ILE A 32 -4.35 10.52 -9.45
CA ILE A 32 -5.72 10.62 -10.02
C ILE A 32 -5.73 10.33 -11.53
N ASP A 33 -4.71 10.78 -12.27
CA ASP A 33 -4.63 10.58 -13.73
C ASP A 33 -4.50 9.11 -14.13
N ASN A 34 -4.10 8.25 -13.20
CA ASN A 34 -4.02 6.82 -13.42
C ASN A 34 -5.39 6.11 -13.31
N LEU A 35 -6.42 6.77 -12.77
CA LEU A 35 -7.73 6.12 -12.56
C LEU A 35 -8.37 5.67 -13.87
N ILE A 36 -8.42 6.55 -14.86
CA ILE A 36 -9.03 6.22 -16.15
C ILE A 36 -8.37 4.98 -16.77
N PRO A 37 -7.04 4.94 -17.02
CA PRO A 37 -6.42 3.75 -17.59
C PRO A 37 -6.57 2.50 -16.71
N ILE A 38 -6.52 2.61 -15.37
CA ILE A 38 -6.71 1.48 -14.45
C ILE A 38 -8.13 0.92 -14.58
N PHE A 39 -9.16 1.77 -14.53
CA PHE A 39 -10.54 1.32 -14.59
C PHE A 39 -10.94 0.83 -15.99
N MET A 40 -10.38 1.40 -17.07
CA MET A 40 -10.58 0.91 -18.44
C MET A 40 -9.89 -0.46 -18.68
N ASP A 41 -8.70 -0.71 -18.09
CA ASP A 41 -8.06 -2.04 -18.13
C ASP A 41 -8.82 -3.06 -17.26
N GLY A 42 -9.61 -2.60 -16.29
CA GLY A 42 -10.33 -3.44 -15.35
C GLY A 42 -9.47 -4.00 -14.21
N PHE A 43 -8.18 -3.69 -14.18
CA PHE A 43 -7.22 -4.24 -13.22
C PHE A 43 -6.18 -3.20 -12.76
N LEU A 44 -5.83 -3.26 -11.47
CA LEU A 44 -4.52 -2.83 -11.00
C LEU A 44 -3.49 -3.88 -11.46
N ARG A 45 -2.39 -3.44 -12.05
CA ARG A 45 -1.32 -4.31 -12.57
C ARG A 45 -0.04 -4.17 -11.76
N SER A 46 0.74 -5.24 -11.69
CA SER A 46 2.08 -5.20 -11.11
C SER A 46 3.05 -4.38 -11.96
N ASP A 47 4.12 -3.85 -11.33
CA ASP A 47 5.16 -3.11 -12.06
C ASP A 47 5.83 -3.96 -13.15
N ALA A 48 6.06 -5.26 -12.89
CA ALA A 48 6.62 -6.18 -13.86
C ALA A 48 5.73 -6.30 -15.11
N TRP A 49 4.41 -6.42 -14.92
CA TRP A 49 3.47 -6.50 -16.03
C TRP A 49 3.42 -5.20 -16.85
N LEU A 50 3.36 -4.06 -16.18
CA LEU A 50 3.32 -2.73 -16.83
C LEU A 50 4.55 -2.51 -17.70
N ARG A 51 5.73 -2.87 -17.21
CA ARG A 51 6.99 -2.79 -17.97
C ARG A 51 7.01 -3.71 -19.18
N ALA A 52 6.62 -4.97 -19.01
CA ALA A 52 6.61 -5.97 -20.09
C ALA A 52 5.61 -5.62 -21.20
N SER A 53 4.48 -5.01 -20.85
CA SER A 53 3.42 -4.67 -21.81
C SER A 53 3.64 -3.34 -22.55
N ALA A 54 4.71 -2.60 -22.27
CA ALA A 54 4.95 -1.22 -22.72
C ALA A 54 3.77 -0.26 -22.44
N LYS A 55 2.86 -0.66 -21.54
CA LYS A 55 1.70 0.14 -21.11
C LYS A 55 1.99 1.01 -19.88
N ALA A 56 3.25 1.21 -19.55
CA ALA A 56 3.67 2.10 -18.47
C ALA A 56 3.41 3.58 -18.84
N SER A 57 2.16 3.88 -19.23
CA SER A 57 1.67 5.24 -19.44
C SER A 57 0.92 5.66 -18.17
N GLY A 58 1.45 6.64 -17.45
CA GLY A 58 0.81 7.15 -16.25
C GLY A 58 1.80 7.90 -15.36
N VAL A 59 1.28 8.55 -14.33
CA VAL A 59 2.10 9.29 -13.36
C VAL A 59 2.67 8.32 -12.34
N SER A 60 4.00 8.13 -12.35
CA SER A 60 4.69 7.37 -11.31
C SER A 60 4.87 8.24 -10.07
N ILE A 61 4.32 7.79 -8.93
CA ILE A 61 4.48 8.44 -7.63
C ILE A 61 5.55 7.75 -6.77
N ALA A 62 6.23 6.73 -7.29
CA ALA A 62 7.22 5.92 -6.58
C ALA A 62 8.66 6.24 -7.05
N TYR A 63 9.64 5.84 -6.24
CA TYR A 63 11.06 5.93 -6.57
C TYR A 63 11.45 4.87 -7.61
N ASP A 64 12.11 5.27 -8.69
CA ASP A 64 12.50 4.35 -9.77
C ASP A 64 13.50 3.29 -9.27
N HIS A 65 14.51 3.68 -8.47
CA HIS A 65 15.48 2.73 -7.92
C HIS A 65 14.86 1.69 -6.97
N ILE A 66 13.74 2.04 -6.28
CA ILE A 66 12.99 1.08 -5.46
C ILE A 66 12.24 0.12 -6.37
N LYS A 67 11.62 0.61 -7.44
CA LYS A 67 10.94 -0.24 -8.44
C LYS A 67 11.90 -1.25 -9.06
N GLU A 68 13.12 -0.82 -9.45
CA GLU A 68 14.17 -1.71 -9.98
C GLU A 68 14.48 -2.85 -9.00
N ARG A 69 14.76 -2.51 -7.75
CA ARG A 69 15.08 -3.50 -6.73
C ARG A 69 13.91 -4.46 -6.47
N ARG A 70 12.67 -3.99 -6.47
CA ARG A 70 11.48 -4.84 -6.28
C ARG A 70 11.33 -5.91 -7.38
N LEU A 71 11.81 -5.65 -8.60
CA LEU A 71 11.78 -6.63 -9.70
C LEU A 71 12.73 -7.82 -9.46
N THR A 72 13.74 -7.64 -8.63
CA THR A 72 14.74 -8.68 -8.32
C THR A 72 14.59 -9.26 -6.91
N ASN A 73 13.86 -8.59 -6.00
CA ASN A 73 13.62 -9.07 -4.66
C ASN A 73 12.66 -10.26 -4.68
N LEU A 74 13.18 -11.44 -4.37
CA LEU A 74 12.38 -12.65 -4.17
C LEU A 74 11.60 -12.56 -2.87
N ILE A 75 10.32 -12.92 -2.87
CA ILE A 75 9.49 -12.95 -1.66
C ILE A 75 9.85 -14.21 -0.85
N PRO A 76 10.24 -14.07 0.44
CA PRO A 76 10.48 -15.19 1.32
C PRO A 76 9.32 -16.20 1.32
N GLY A 77 9.63 -17.48 1.27
CA GLY A 77 8.64 -18.57 1.18
C GLY A 77 8.20 -18.92 -0.25
N TYR A 78 8.58 -18.13 -1.27
CA TYR A 78 8.34 -18.45 -2.68
C TYR A 78 9.64 -18.68 -3.43
N GLN A 79 9.69 -19.69 -4.32
CA GLN A 79 10.88 -19.97 -5.13
C GLN A 79 11.01 -19.06 -6.37
N ASN A 80 9.89 -18.51 -6.85
CA ASN A 80 9.83 -17.81 -8.14
C ASN A 80 8.76 -16.70 -8.14
N LEU A 81 8.62 -15.95 -7.06
CA LEU A 81 7.74 -14.79 -7.01
C LEU A 81 8.53 -13.59 -6.48
N HIS A 82 8.67 -12.56 -7.31
CA HIS A 82 9.34 -11.34 -6.94
C HIS A 82 8.35 -10.25 -6.52
N VAL A 83 8.80 -9.35 -5.66
CA VAL A 83 7.96 -8.25 -5.15
C VAL A 83 7.40 -7.39 -6.28
N GLY A 84 8.19 -7.12 -7.33
CA GLY A 84 7.75 -6.33 -8.49
C GLY A 84 6.71 -7.02 -9.38
N GLU A 85 6.51 -8.34 -9.22
CA GLU A 85 5.46 -9.11 -9.89
C GLU A 85 4.12 -9.02 -9.15
N CYS A 86 4.07 -8.35 -8.00
CA CYS A 86 2.88 -8.18 -7.20
C CYS A 86 2.35 -6.74 -7.22
N VAL A 87 1.05 -6.60 -7.06
CA VAL A 87 0.38 -5.32 -6.76
C VAL A 87 0.51 -5.06 -5.26
N PRO A 88 1.12 -3.95 -4.84
CA PRO A 88 1.34 -3.64 -3.43
C PRO A 88 0.17 -2.88 -2.82
N PHE A 89 -0.09 -3.16 -1.54
CA PHE A 89 -1.05 -2.44 -0.71
C PHE A 89 -0.44 -2.17 0.66
N TYR A 90 -0.74 -1.02 1.26
CA TYR A 90 -0.39 -0.71 2.64
C TYR A 90 -1.51 -1.13 3.60
N PHE A 91 -1.16 -1.50 4.83
CA PHE A 91 -2.15 -1.76 5.90
C PHE A 91 -2.70 -0.49 6.56
N CYS A 92 -2.22 0.67 6.19
CA CYS A 92 -2.73 1.95 6.67
C CYS A 92 -2.77 3.00 5.55
N PRO A 93 -3.73 3.94 5.57
CA PRO A 93 -3.82 4.98 4.54
C PRO A 93 -2.67 6.00 4.66
N ARG A 94 -2.30 6.40 5.88
CA ARG A 94 -1.16 7.32 6.12
C ARG A 94 0.17 6.55 6.08
N SER A 95 0.50 6.02 4.90
CA SER A 95 1.73 5.27 4.69
C SER A 95 2.97 6.19 4.72
N VAL A 96 4.14 5.58 5.00
CA VAL A 96 5.43 6.30 4.93
C VAL A 96 5.69 6.81 3.52
N MET A 97 5.22 6.11 2.48
CA MET A 97 5.33 6.58 1.09
C MET A 97 4.53 7.86 0.87
N LEU A 98 3.29 7.93 1.36
CA LEU A 98 2.47 9.15 1.27
C LEU A 98 3.13 10.32 2.00
N TYR A 99 3.77 10.07 3.16
CA TYR A 99 4.54 11.09 3.87
C TYR A 99 5.71 11.62 3.02
N ARG A 100 6.41 10.74 2.29
CA ARG A 100 7.48 11.16 1.37
C ARG A 100 6.95 12.06 0.26
N ILE A 101 5.80 11.71 -0.31
CA ILE A 101 5.10 12.51 -1.31
C ILE A 101 4.71 13.88 -0.73
N HIS A 102 4.14 13.91 0.49
CA HIS A 102 3.79 15.15 1.20
C HIS A 102 5.01 16.05 1.39
N LYS A 103 6.15 15.50 1.80
CA LYS A 103 7.38 16.29 2.01
C LYS A 103 8.01 16.76 0.70
N GLY A 104 7.73 16.12 -0.44
CA GLY A 104 8.24 16.53 -1.76
C GLY A 104 9.77 16.61 -1.87
N LYS A 105 10.50 15.99 -0.94
CA LYS A 105 11.95 16.09 -0.82
C LYS A 105 12.57 14.71 -0.70
N GLY A 106 13.59 14.47 -1.51
CA GLY A 106 14.40 13.26 -1.46
C GLY A 106 15.22 13.13 -2.74
N GLU A 107 16.48 12.79 -2.59
CA GLU A 107 17.34 12.48 -3.73
C GLU A 107 16.74 11.29 -4.51
N GLY A 108 16.60 11.42 -5.83
CA GLY A 108 16.00 10.38 -6.68
C GLY A 108 14.47 10.30 -6.66
N PHE A 109 13.76 11.28 -6.05
CA PHE A 109 12.30 11.34 -6.09
C PHE A 109 11.86 12.29 -7.21
N ALA A 110 11.40 11.71 -8.32
CA ALA A 110 11.01 12.48 -9.52
C ALA A 110 9.64 13.17 -9.38
N TYR A 111 8.74 12.60 -8.55
CA TYR A 111 7.39 13.14 -8.37
C TYR A 111 7.39 14.35 -7.41
N ASN A 112 6.84 15.48 -7.85
CA ASN A 112 6.78 16.75 -7.12
C ASN A 112 5.36 17.33 -6.99
N GLY A 113 4.32 16.58 -7.38
CA GLY A 113 2.92 17.02 -7.39
C GLY A 113 2.25 17.09 -6.02
N GLY A 114 2.95 16.74 -4.94
CA GLY A 114 2.37 16.68 -3.58
C GLY A 114 1.38 15.54 -3.41
N GLN A 115 0.72 15.50 -2.24
CA GLN A 115 -0.20 14.40 -1.92
C GLN A 115 -1.65 14.63 -2.36
N GLU A 116 -2.04 15.86 -2.69
CA GLU A 116 -3.43 16.19 -3.03
C GLU A 116 -3.97 15.37 -4.20
N PRO A 117 -3.26 15.19 -5.34
CA PRO A 117 -3.75 14.38 -6.45
C PRO A 117 -3.56 12.86 -6.25
N VAL A 118 -3.05 12.45 -5.09
CA VAL A 118 -2.93 11.02 -4.76
C VAL A 118 -4.25 10.53 -4.17
N VAL A 119 -4.77 9.44 -4.71
CA VAL A 119 -6.01 8.80 -4.24
C VAL A 119 -5.70 7.45 -3.60
N HIS A 120 -6.55 7.04 -2.65
CA HIS A 120 -6.46 5.74 -1.99
C HIS A 120 -7.54 4.81 -2.52
N LEU A 121 -7.18 3.74 -3.19
CA LEU A 121 -8.06 2.64 -3.50
C LEU A 121 -8.09 1.70 -2.31
N ARG A 122 -9.24 1.59 -1.63
CA ARG A 122 -9.42 0.76 -0.43
C ARG A 122 -10.04 -0.59 -0.78
N PHE A 123 -9.51 -1.65 -0.20
CA PHE A 123 -9.96 -3.02 -0.37
C PHE A 123 -10.19 -3.68 0.99
N GLY A 124 -11.25 -4.46 1.16
CA GLY A 124 -11.40 -5.34 2.32
C GLY A 124 -10.46 -6.53 2.18
N LEU A 125 -9.59 -6.75 3.17
CA LEU A 125 -8.57 -7.79 3.10
C LEU A 125 -9.14 -9.19 2.88
N PRO A 126 -10.17 -9.66 3.64
CA PRO A 126 -10.72 -11.00 3.45
C PRO A 126 -11.34 -11.18 2.07
N THR A 127 -12.02 -10.15 1.57
CA THR A 127 -12.64 -10.18 0.24
C THR A 127 -11.59 -10.22 -0.86
N LEU A 128 -10.50 -9.44 -0.71
CA LEU A 128 -9.37 -9.44 -1.65
C LEU A 128 -8.64 -10.79 -1.65
N LYS A 129 -8.39 -11.37 -0.46
CA LYS A 129 -7.77 -12.70 -0.32
C LYS A 129 -8.61 -13.79 -1.01
N ARG A 130 -9.91 -13.83 -0.73
CA ARG A 130 -10.82 -14.78 -1.37
C ARG A 130 -10.81 -14.65 -2.89
N TRP A 131 -10.88 -13.42 -3.39
CA TRP A 131 -10.79 -13.17 -4.83
C TRP A 131 -9.44 -13.64 -5.43
N ALA A 132 -8.33 -13.44 -4.74
CA ALA A 132 -7.03 -13.92 -5.17
C ALA A 132 -7.00 -15.45 -5.27
N ASP A 133 -7.55 -16.16 -4.27
CA ASP A 133 -7.65 -17.63 -4.26
C ASP A 133 -8.51 -18.15 -5.42
N GLU A 134 -9.68 -17.55 -5.65
CA GLU A 134 -10.58 -17.92 -6.75
C GLU A 134 -9.94 -17.71 -8.14
N ASN A 135 -8.95 -16.84 -8.23
CA ASN A 135 -8.20 -16.57 -9.47
C ASN A 135 -6.82 -17.27 -9.52
N ALA A 136 -6.54 -18.17 -8.57
CA ALA A 136 -5.26 -18.88 -8.43
C ALA A 136 -4.04 -17.94 -8.38
N LEU A 137 -4.19 -16.76 -7.75
CA LEU A 137 -3.14 -15.76 -7.56
C LEU A 137 -2.51 -15.92 -6.17
N ARG A 138 -1.19 -15.90 -6.12
CA ARG A 138 -0.45 -15.94 -4.86
C ARG A 138 -0.58 -14.61 -4.12
N ILE A 139 -0.57 -14.69 -2.80
CA ILE A 139 -0.52 -13.50 -1.93
C ILE A 139 0.69 -13.61 -1.01
N ALA A 140 1.18 -12.47 -0.56
CA ALA A 140 2.08 -12.40 0.59
C ALA A 140 1.78 -11.13 1.39
N PHE A 141 2.22 -11.09 2.63
CA PHE A 141 2.30 -9.84 3.37
C PHE A 141 3.62 -9.78 4.14
N THR A 142 4.09 -8.58 4.39
CA THR A 142 5.41 -8.33 4.94
C THR A 142 5.31 -7.54 6.23
N ARG A 143 6.24 -7.75 7.15
CA ARG A 143 6.34 -7.00 8.41
C ARG A 143 6.80 -5.56 8.19
N THR A 144 7.64 -5.36 7.18
CA THR A 144 8.29 -4.09 6.84
C THR A 144 8.20 -3.85 5.34
N ASN A 145 8.90 -2.85 4.81
CA ASN A 145 8.92 -2.54 3.38
C ASN A 145 9.49 -3.70 2.54
N ALA A 146 8.69 -4.24 1.64
CA ALA A 146 9.10 -5.30 0.70
C ALA A 146 10.19 -4.85 -0.30
N GLY A 147 10.45 -3.56 -0.44
CA GLY A 147 11.58 -3.02 -1.19
C GLY A 147 12.91 -3.03 -0.42
N SER A 148 12.94 -3.47 0.85
CA SER A 148 14.17 -3.62 1.62
C SER A 148 14.98 -4.83 1.15
N SER A 149 16.30 -4.83 1.43
CA SER A 149 17.17 -5.98 1.10
C SER A 149 16.83 -7.23 1.92
N PHE A 150 16.29 -7.02 3.13
CA PHE A 150 15.82 -8.09 4.01
C PHE A 150 14.45 -7.71 4.53
N PHE A 151 13.50 -8.63 4.45
CA PHE A 151 12.17 -8.52 5.02
C PHE A 151 11.60 -9.91 5.27
N GLU A 152 10.70 -10.01 6.25
CA GLU A 152 9.95 -11.22 6.53
C GLU A 152 8.62 -11.18 5.78
N ALA A 153 8.15 -12.34 5.33
CA ALA A 153 6.88 -12.45 4.62
C ALA A 153 6.13 -13.73 5.00
N TRP A 154 4.82 -13.66 4.97
CA TRP A 154 3.87 -14.75 5.22
C TRP A 154 2.80 -14.76 4.13
N ASN A 155 2.11 -15.86 3.99
CA ASN A 155 1.03 -16.04 3.00
C ASN A 155 -0.26 -16.63 3.61
N ASP A 156 -0.26 -16.90 4.91
CA ASP A 156 -1.45 -17.33 5.66
C ASP A 156 -1.96 -16.16 6.53
N LEU A 157 -3.25 -15.80 6.40
CA LEU A 157 -3.85 -14.73 7.20
C LEU A 157 -3.83 -15.02 8.71
N ALA A 158 -3.64 -16.28 9.15
CA ALA A 158 -3.43 -16.60 10.55
C ALA A 158 -2.15 -15.96 11.13
N ASP A 159 -1.19 -15.61 10.27
CA ASP A 159 0.07 -14.96 10.65
C ASP A 159 -0.01 -13.42 10.68
N LEU A 160 -1.18 -12.81 10.47
CA LEU A 160 -1.39 -11.38 10.65
C LEU A 160 -1.06 -10.90 12.08
N LYS A 161 -0.97 -11.81 13.04
CA LYS A 161 -0.48 -11.58 14.40
C LYS A 161 0.98 -11.13 14.46
N GLU A 162 1.78 -11.43 13.42
CA GLU A 162 3.19 -11.04 13.30
C GLU A 162 3.37 -9.57 12.92
N LEU A 163 2.29 -8.88 12.52
CA LEU A 163 2.31 -7.47 12.19
C LEU A 163 2.18 -6.59 13.44
N ASN A 164 2.91 -5.49 13.46
CA ASN A 164 2.76 -4.47 14.49
C ASN A 164 1.55 -3.57 14.17
N TRP A 165 0.36 -3.95 14.62
CA TRP A 165 -0.88 -3.22 14.37
C TRP A 165 -0.90 -1.83 15.03
N ALA A 166 -0.19 -1.65 16.13
CA ALA A 166 -0.02 -0.34 16.77
C ALA A 166 0.74 0.62 15.85
N ALA A 167 1.76 0.14 15.13
CA ALA A 167 2.48 0.94 14.15
C ALA A 167 1.58 1.40 12.99
N MET A 168 0.64 0.55 12.53
CA MET A 168 -0.32 0.93 11.47
C MET A 168 -1.22 2.09 11.89
N GLN A 169 -1.57 2.18 13.16
CA GLN A 169 -2.46 3.21 13.72
C GLN A 169 -1.70 4.45 14.20
N ALA A 170 -0.37 4.36 14.37
CA ALA A 170 0.43 5.44 14.93
C ALA A 170 0.41 6.70 14.06
N ASP A 171 0.05 7.84 14.66
CA ASP A 171 0.18 9.17 14.04
C ASP A 171 1.63 9.65 14.07
N GLN A 172 2.32 9.38 15.18
CA GLN A 172 3.76 9.60 15.33
C GLN A 172 4.46 8.25 15.26
N TRP A 173 5.16 8.00 14.17
CA TRP A 173 5.68 6.68 13.81
C TRP A 173 7.21 6.62 13.67
N GLN A 174 7.95 7.64 14.16
CA GLN A 174 9.42 7.67 14.06
C GLN A 174 10.07 6.45 14.71
N GLY A 175 9.49 5.96 15.82
CA GLY A 175 9.98 4.79 16.54
C GLY A 175 9.54 3.44 15.96
N CYS A 176 8.58 3.41 15.02
CA CYS A 176 8.05 2.19 14.37
C CYS A 176 7.93 2.35 12.86
N ARG A 177 8.86 3.11 12.27
CA ARG A 177 8.83 3.48 10.85
C ARG A 177 8.87 2.27 9.92
N ASP A 178 9.65 1.26 10.25
CA ASP A 178 9.85 0.10 9.39
C ASP A 178 8.59 -0.76 9.37
N GLU A 179 7.99 -1.00 10.53
CA GLU A 179 6.73 -1.74 10.68
C GLU A 179 5.55 -1.00 10.03
N LYS A 180 5.51 0.33 10.08
CA LYS A 180 4.47 1.13 9.40
C LYS A 180 4.52 1.02 7.87
N GLN A 181 5.56 0.41 7.32
CA GLN A 181 5.71 0.13 5.89
C GLN A 181 5.33 -1.30 5.52
N ALA A 182 4.70 -2.07 6.42
CA ALA A 182 4.17 -3.39 6.10
C ALA A 182 3.26 -3.34 4.86
N GLU A 183 3.39 -4.34 4.00
CA GLU A 183 2.68 -4.41 2.74
C GLU A 183 1.90 -5.73 2.63
N PHE A 184 0.73 -5.67 1.99
CA PHE A 184 0.03 -6.83 1.44
C PHE A 184 0.27 -6.85 -0.07
N LEU A 185 0.62 -8.00 -0.60
CA LEU A 185 1.06 -8.21 -1.98
C LEU A 185 0.15 -9.21 -2.67
N VAL A 186 -0.34 -8.89 -3.87
CA VAL A 186 -1.15 -9.81 -4.71
C VAL A 186 -0.47 -9.98 -6.05
N GLU A 187 -0.21 -11.21 -6.45
CA GLU A 187 0.46 -11.55 -7.70
C GLU A 187 -0.24 -10.97 -8.93
N SER A 188 0.54 -10.43 -9.84
CA SER A 188 0.18 -10.01 -11.20
C SER A 188 -0.84 -8.88 -11.27
N ARG A 189 -2.04 -9.04 -10.72
CA ARG A 189 -3.16 -8.11 -10.90
C ARG A 189 -4.18 -8.16 -9.78
N VAL A 190 -4.99 -7.09 -9.66
CA VAL A 190 -6.20 -7.05 -8.81
C VAL A 190 -7.33 -6.39 -9.58
N ALA A 191 -8.49 -7.02 -9.67
CA ALA A 191 -9.64 -6.48 -10.37
C ALA A 191 -10.17 -5.21 -9.68
N VAL A 192 -10.41 -4.14 -10.45
CA VAL A 192 -10.91 -2.85 -9.92
C VAL A 192 -12.29 -2.97 -9.29
N ARG A 193 -13.10 -3.97 -9.68
CA ARG A 193 -14.40 -4.25 -9.04
C ARG A 193 -14.27 -4.64 -7.56
N MET A 194 -13.07 -4.96 -7.09
CA MET A 194 -12.78 -5.26 -5.68
C MET A 194 -12.57 -3.99 -4.84
N VAL A 195 -12.50 -2.80 -5.47
CA VAL A 195 -12.40 -1.51 -4.78
C VAL A 195 -13.67 -1.28 -3.95
N SER A 196 -13.53 -1.24 -2.63
CA SER A 196 -14.66 -0.97 -1.73
C SER A 196 -15.00 0.52 -1.65
N SER A 197 -14.00 1.38 -1.78
CA SER A 197 -14.16 2.84 -1.88
C SER A 197 -12.86 3.51 -2.33
N ILE A 198 -12.99 4.74 -2.81
CA ILE A 198 -11.86 5.62 -3.11
C ILE A 198 -11.82 6.74 -2.07
N GLY A 199 -10.70 6.91 -1.38
CA GLY A 199 -10.44 8.02 -0.47
C GLY A 199 -9.70 9.15 -1.17
N VAL A 200 -10.15 10.38 -0.98
CA VAL A 200 -9.56 11.60 -1.54
C VAL A 200 -9.34 12.64 -0.45
N MET A 201 -8.41 13.57 -0.68
CA MET A 201 -8.01 14.55 0.33
C MET A 201 -9.12 15.58 0.64
N ASN A 202 -9.83 16.06 -0.38
CA ASN A 202 -10.78 17.17 -0.25
C ASN A 202 -11.95 17.05 -1.23
N PRO A 203 -12.99 17.92 -1.10
CA PRO A 203 -14.17 17.90 -1.99
C PRO A 203 -13.83 18.17 -3.46
N GLU A 204 -12.82 18.99 -3.76
CA GLU A 204 -12.43 19.27 -5.14
C GLU A 204 -11.92 17.99 -5.82
N MET A 205 -11.07 17.23 -5.14
CA MET A 205 -10.59 15.95 -5.63
C MET A 205 -11.71 14.91 -5.74
N GLN A 206 -12.71 14.94 -4.84
CA GLN A 206 -13.89 14.08 -4.96
C GLN A 206 -14.67 14.37 -6.24
N LEU A 207 -14.86 15.63 -6.58
CA LEU A 207 -15.54 16.02 -7.84
C LEU A 207 -14.74 15.56 -9.06
N LYS A 208 -13.41 15.76 -9.05
CA LYS A 208 -12.52 15.33 -10.15
C LYS A 208 -12.55 13.82 -10.35
N VAL A 209 -12.45 13.02 -9.29
CA VAL A 209 -12.51 11.56 -9.35
C VAL A 209 -13.88 11.09 -9.87
N ASN A 210 -14.96 11.64 -9.34
CA ASN A 210 -16.30 11.29 -9.80
C ASN A 210 -16.52 11.65 -11.29
N ALA A 211 -15.99 12.78 -11.74
CA ALA A 211 -16.07 13.18 -13.17
C ALA A 211 -15.25 12.22 -14.05
N ALA A 212 -14.03 11.86 -13.62
CA ALA A 212 -13.17 10.91 -14.34
C ALA A 212 -13.85 9.53 -14.50
N LEU A 213 -14.41 8.97 -13.41
CA LEU A 213 -15.09 7.67 -13.45
C LEU A 213 -16.34 7.71 -14.33
N ARG A 214 -17.18 8.75 -14.22
CA ARG A 214 -18.34 8.92 -15.07
C ARG A 214 -18.00 9.05 -16.55
N SER A 215 -16.88 9.71 -16.90
CA SER A 215 -16.46 9.87 -18.31
C SER A 215 -16.20 8.55 -19.04
N ILE A 216 -15.96 7.48 -18.28
CA ILE A 216 -15.72 6.12 -18.78
C ILE A 216 -16.87 5.14 -18.42
N GLY A 217 -18.03 5.66 -17.98
CA GLY A 217 -19.21 4.85 -17.65
C GLY A 217 -19.09 4.02 -16.37
N VAL A 218 -18.15 4.35 -15.47
CA VAL A 218 -18.00 3.67 -14.18
C VAL A 218 -18.90 4.35 -13.15
N GLU A 219 -19.85 3.58 -12.64
CA GLU A 219 -20.81 4.00 -11.63
C GLU A 219 -20.73 3.11 -10.37
N GLY A 220 -21.32 3.57 -9.26
CA GLY A 220 -21.43 2.79 -8.03
C GLY A 220 -20.18 2.71 -7.16
N VAL A 221 -19.07 3.31 -7.58
CA VAL A 221 -17.86 3.39 -6.74
C VAL A 221 -18.00 4.54 -5.74
N ASN A 222 -17.93 4.23 -4.45
CA ASN A 222 -18.00 5.24 -3.39
C ASN A 222 -16.72 6.06 -3.32
N VAL A 223 -16.79 7.35 -3.65
CA VAL A 223 -15.68 8.30 -3.50
C VAL A 223 -15.93 9.17 -2.27
N ASN A 224 -15.04 9.12 -1.30
CA ASN A 224 -15.21 9.77 0.00
C ASN A 224 -14.05 10.72 0.31
N VAL A 225 -14.37 11.90 0.83
CA VAL A 225 -13.36 12.78 1.42
C VAL A 225 -12.86 12.16 2.72
N ARG A 226 -11.56 12.02 2.84
CA ARG A 226 -10.85 11.37 3.95
C ARG A 226 -9.60 12.17 4.33
N GLU A 227 -9.78 13.40 4.78
CA GLU A 227 -8.67 14.30 5.18
C GLU A 227 -7.69 13.63 6.15
N GLY A 228 -8.19 12.88 7.14
CA GLY A 228 -7.37 12.14 8.10
C GLY A 228 -6.51 11.02 7.53
N TRP A 229 -6.62 10.72 6.23
CA TRP A 229 -5.73 9.75 5.54
C TRP A 229 -4.48 10.42 4.96
N TYR A 230 -4.38 11.74 5.06
CA TYR A 230 -3.29 12.56 4.50
C TYR A 230 -2.47 13.23 5.62
N TYR A 231 -1.35 13.85 5.27
CA TYR A 231 -0.43 14.55 6.17
C TYR A 231 -0.59 16.05 6.12
#